data_b8a8b30111f749f2f9537fb54912d196
#
_entry.id   b8a8b30111f749f2f9537fb54912d196
#
_cell.length_a   1.000
_cell.length_b   1.000
_cell.length_c   1.000
_cell.angle_alpha   90.00
_cell.angle_beta   90.00
_cell.angle_gamma   90.00
#
_symmetry.space_group_name_H-M   'P 1'
#
loop_
_entity.id
_entity.type
_entity.pdbx_description
1 polymer ?
#
loop_
_entity_poly.entity_id
_entity_poly.type
_entity_poly.pdbx_seq_one_letter_code
_entity_poly.pdbx_strand_id
1 'polypeptide(L)'
;MVTTGAEDRCVLCHPGLILGRMSMPTSGPPAQEQTVWAVLAHLSIFVLAVIGPLAVYLVFKDTSPFTRQHAAEALNFQITVTIAAIVSGILVVLLVGLLLLPAVILFAVVMSIVAAVAAGNRQPYRYPLTFRFVS
;
A
#
# COMPACT_ATOMS: atom_id res chain seq x y z
N MET A 1 -3.35 2.10 -57.47
CA MET A 1 -4.43 3.00 -57.04
C MET A 1 -4.32 3.19 -55.56
N VAL A 2 -3.96 4.38 -55.18
CA VAL A 2 -3.39 4.83 -53.92
C VAL A 2 -4.43 4.84 -52.80
N THR A 3 -4.15 4.25 -51.64
CA THR A 3 -4.84 4.57 -50.39
C THR A 3 -3.85 5.10 -49.38
N THR A 4 -3.29 6.21 -49.70
CA THR A 4 -2.70 7.16 -48.77
C THR A 4 -3.80 7.99 -48.16
N GLY A 5 -4.01 7.94 -46.85
CA GLY A 5 -4.93 8.91 -46.28
C GLY A 5 -5.31 8.77 -44.81
N ALA A 6 -4.84 7.78 -44.08
CA ALA A 6 -5.24 7.64 -42.67
C ALA A 6 -4.13 7.97 -41.64
N GLU A 7 -2.89 7.98 -42.04
CA GLU A 7 -1.77 8.20 -41.11
C GLU A 7 -1.33 9.67 -40.98
N ASP A 8 -1.63 10.50 -42.00
CA ASP A 8 -1.18 11.90 -41.99
C ASP A 8 -2.02 12.85 -41.13
N ARG A 9 -3.12 12.40 -40.55
CA ARG A 9 -3.93 13.23 -39.64
C ARG A 9 -3.49 13.23 -38.22
N CYS A 10 -2.62 12.30 -37.82
CA CYS A 10 -2.05 12.27 -36.49
C CYS A 10 -0.83 13.21 -36.31
N VAL A 11 -0.21 13.63 -37.43
CA VAL A 11 0.98 14.50 -37.38
C VAL A 11 0.60 15.98 -37.15
N LEU A 12 -0.68 16.33 -37.34
CA LEU A 12 -1.22 17.65 -37.01
C LEU A 12 -1.86 17.73 -35.62
N CYS A 13 -1.50 16.81 -34.72
CA CYS A 13 -1.76 17.01 -33.31
C CYS A 13 -1.02 18.28 -32.86
N HIS A 14 -1.76 19.33 -32.75
CA HIS A 14 -1.37 20.68 -32.39
C HIS A 14 -0.18 20.71 -31.42
N PRO A 15 0.90 21.46 -31.71
CA PRO A 15 1.95 21.75 -30.73
C PRO A 15 1.43 22.39 -29.44
N GLY A 16 0.21 22.98 -29.48
CA GLY A 16 -0.47 23.48 -28.30
C GLY A 16 -1.03 22.42 -27.35
N LEU A 17 -1.27 21.17 -27.82
CA LEU A 17 -1.73 20.09 -26.95
C LEU A 17 -0.58 19.48 -26.13
N ILE A 18 0.65 19.60 -26.61
CA ILE A 18 1.84 19.15 -25.88
C ILE A 18 2.18 20.13 -24.75
N LEU A 19 1.91 21.42 -24.93
CA LEU A 19 2.06 22.44 -23.89
C LEU A 19 0.94 22.41 -22.84
N GLY A 20 -0.24 21.87 -23.21
CA GLY A 20 -1.36 21.68 -22.26
C GLY A 20 -1.17 20.49 -21.31
N ARG A 21 -0.14 19.66 -21.52
CA ARG A 21 0.29 18.63 -20.57
C ARG A 21 1.31 19.15 -19.55
N MET A 22 1.47 20.45 -19.46
CA MET A 22 2.15 21.05 -18.33
C MET A 22 1.26 20.84 -17.11
N SER A 23 1.56 19.70 -16.46
CA SER A 23 1.40 19.49 -15.02
C SER A 23 0.34 20.38 -14.39
N MET A 24 -0.91 19.91 -14.38
CA MET A 24 -1.74 20.31 -13.25
C MET A 24 -0.89 20.06 -11.99
N PRO A 25 -0.68 21.06 -11.13
CA PRO A 25 -0.07 20.81 -9.86
C PRO A 25 -0.92 19.73 -9.19
N THR A 26 -0.39 18.52 -9.11
CA THR A 26 -1.00 17.49 -8.30
C THR A 26 -1.02 18.04 -6.90
N SER A 27 -2.19 18.38 -6.38
CA SER A 27 -2.38 18.94 -5.05
C SER A 27 -1.99 17.99 -3.93
N GLY A 28 -1.30 16.90 -4.26
CA GLY A 28 -0.79 15.90 -3.35
C GLY A 28 0.69 16.11 -3.02
N PRO A 29 1.18 15.49 -1.95
CA PRO A 29 2.58 15.54 -1.56
C PRO A 29 3.50 15.00 -2.67
N PRO A 30 4.76 15.43 -2.74
CA PRO A 30 5.71 14.97 -3.74
C PRO A 30 5.88 13.43 -3.70
N ALA A 31 6.20 12.84 -4.85
CA ALA A 31 6.25 11.38 -5.00
C ALA A 31 7.19 10.69 -3.98
N GLN A 32 8.29 11.33 -3.62
CA GLN A 32 9.22 10.83 -2.62
C GLN A 32 8.59 10.80 -1.23
N GLU A 33 7.86 11.84 -0.85
CA GLU A 33 7.16 11.91 0.43
C GLU A 33 6.08 10.83 0.52
N GLN A 34 5.30 10.62 -0.53
CA GLN A 34 4.31 9.54 -0.59
C GLN A 34 4.94 8.16 -0.36
N THR A 35 6.12 7.93 -0.95
CA THR A 35 6.86 6.67 -0.77
C THR A 35 7.32 6.48 0.66
N VAL A 36 7.87 7.54 1.30
CA VAL A 36 8.31 7.50 2.70
C VAL A 36 7.14 7.16 3.62
N TRP A 37 6.00 7.85 3.48
CA TRP A 37 4.82 7.56 4.29
C TRP A 37 4.23 6.17 4.06
N ALA A 38 4.28 5.67 2.83
CA ALA A 38 3.86 4.30 2.52
C ALA A 38 4.77 3.25 3.18
N VAL A 39 6.08 3.46 3.17
CA VAL A 39 7.04 2.59 3.86
C VAL A 39 6.82 2.65 5.38
N LEU A 40 6.65 3.85 5.94
CA LEU A 40 6.40 4.04 7.36
C LEU A 40 5.10 3.36 7.81
N ALA A 41 4.05 3.34 6.98
CA ALA A 41 2.82 2.62 7.29
C ALA A 41 3.05 1.12 7.53
N HIS A 42 3.94 0.50 6.77
CA HIS A 42 4.27 -0.92 6.95
C HIS A 42 5.24 -1.16 8.12
N LEU A 43 6.19 -0.26 8.37
CA LEU A 43 7.16 -0.40 9.45
C LEU A 43 6.61 0.01 10.82
N SER A 44 5.59 0.86 10.86
CA SER A 44 4.97 1.29 12.11
C SER A 44 4.30 0.16 12.91
N ILE A 45 4.07 -0.98 12.27
CA ILE A 45 3.59 -2.22 12.93
C ILE A 45 4.47 -2.63 14.13
N PHE A 46 5.78 -2.36 14.07
CA PHE A 46 6.72 -2.73 15.12
C PHE A 46 6.65 -1.83 16.36
N VAL A 47 6.13 -0.60 16.21
CA VAL A 47 6.13 0.42 17.26
C VAL A 47 4.72 0.77 17.71
N LEU A 48 3.83 1.01 16.78
CA LEU A 48 2.49 1.56 17.01
C LEU A 48 1.35 0.58 16.64
N ALA A 49 1.68 -0.65 16.25
CA ALA A 49 0.72 -1.67 15.85
C ALA A 49 -0.36 -1.10 14.90
N VAL A 50 -1.63 -1.19 15.28
CA VAL A 50 -2.77 -0.72 14.45
C VAL A 50 -2.80 0.81 14.33
N ILE A 51 -2.32 1.55 15.33
CA ILE A 51 -2.42 3.02 15.38
C ILE A 51 -1.58 3.68 14.28
N GLY A 52 -0.39 3.14 13.99
CA GLY A 52 0.50 3.70 12.97
C GLY A 52 -0.12 3.70 11.57
N PRO A 53 -0.48 2.55 11.00
CA PRO A 53 -1.11 2.51 9.68
C PRO A 53 -2.46 3.24 9.64
N LEU A 54 -3.22 3.25 10.77
CA LEU A 54 -4.46 4.02 10.86
C LEU A 54 -4.22 5.52 10.74
N ALA A 55 -3.22 6.05 11.45
CA ALA A 55 -2.87 7.47 11.37
C ALA A 55 -2.45 7.87 9.95
N VAL A 56 -1.57 7.08 9.30
CA VAL A 56 -1.15 7.32 7.92
C VAL A 56 -2.35 7.26 6.96
N TYR A 57 -3.24 6.27 7.13
CA TYR A 57 -4.44 6.16 6.32
C TYR A 57 -5.33 7.40 6.44
N LEU A 58 -5.62 7.86 7.66
CA LEU A 58 -6.51 9.01 7.90
C LEU A 58 -5.93 10.32 7.35
N VAL A 59 -4.62 10.52 7.46
CA VAL A 59 -3.94 11.73 6.98
C VAL A 59 -3.92 11.78 5.45
N PHE A 60 -3.66 10.66 4.78
CA PHE A 60 -3.42 10.62 3.33
C PHE A 60 -4.60 10.09 2.51
N LYS A 61 -5.73 9.74 3.12
CA LYS A 61 -6.87 9.12 2.41
C LYS A 61 -7.41 9.98 1.26
N ASP A 62 -7.32 11.31 1.37
CA ASP A 62 -7.87 12.26 0.39
C ASP A 62 -6.79 12.91 -0.48
N THR A 63 -5.50 12.80 -0.12
CA THR A 63 -4.40 13.53 -0.76
C THR A 63 -3.45 12.67 -1.58
N SER A 64 -3.32 11.38 -1.26
CA SER A 64 -2.38 10.48 -1.92
C SER A 64 -2.98 9.08 -2.08
N PRO A 65 -3.51 8.75 -3.27
CA PRO A 65 -4.04 7.41 -3.55
C PRO A 65 -3.01 6.29 -3.33
N PHE A 66 -1.74 6.54 -3.65
CA PHE A 66 -0.65 5.59 -3.43
C PHE A 66 -0.44 5.30 -1.94
N THR A 67 -0.25 6.34 -1.13
CA THR A 67 -0.04 6.21 0.32
C THR A 67 -1.27 5.62 0.99
N ARG A 68 -2.48 6.04 0.60
CA ARG A 68 -3.74 5.49 1.08
C ARG A 68 -3.83 3.99 0.87
N GLN A 69 -3.50 3.50 -0.34
CA GLN A 69 -3.56 2.07 -0.66
C GLN A 69 -2.62 1.27 0.25
N HIS A 70 -1.38 1.69 0.41
CA HIS A 70 -0.41 1.01 1.27
C HIS A 70 -0.83 1.04 2.74
N ALA A 71 -1.32 2.18 3.23
CA ALA A 71 -1.80 2.31 4.60
C ALA A 71 -3.05 1.44 4.88
N ALA A 72 -3.99 1.37 3.92
CA ALA A 72 -5.16 0.50 4.04
C ALA A 72 -4.78 -0.99 4.06
N GLU A 73 -3.86 -1.41 3.19
CA GLU A 73 -3.36 -2.79 3.19
C GLU A 73 -2.61 -3.12 4.49
N ALA A 74 -1.76 -2.22 4.99
CA ALA A 74 -1.06 -2.39 6.27
C ALA A 74 -2.05 -2.47 7.45
N LEU A 75 -3.08 -1.65 7.46
CA LEU A 75 -4.12 -1.66 8.49
C LEU A 75 -4.91 -2.97 8.48
N ASN A 76 -5.39 -3.40 7.33
CA ASN A 76 -6.12 -4.66 7.18
C ASN A 76 -5.26 -5.85 7.62
N PHE A 77 -3.99 -5.88 7.21
CA PHE A 77 -3.05 -6.91 7.63
C PHE A 77 -2.85 -6.91 9.14
N GLN A 78 -2.65 -5.74 9.75
CA GLN A 78 -2.45 -5.61 11.19
C GLN A 78 -3.66 -6.09 11.99
N ILE A 79 -4.87 -5.76 11.56
CA ILE A 79 -6.09 -6.26 12.19
C ILE A 79 -6.14 -7.79 12.11
N THR A 80 -5.87 -8.36 10.94
CA THR A 80 -5.86 -9.82 10.74
C THR A 80 -4.83 -10.51 11.63
N VAL A 81 -3.60 -9.98 11.68
CA VAL A 81 -2.53 -10.51 12.54
C VAL A 81 -2.88 -10.40 14.01
N THR A 82 -3.48 -9.30 14.44
CA THR A 82 -3.91 -9.09 15.83
C THR A 82 -4.96 -10.14 16.24
N ILE A 83 -5.94 -10.39 15.39
CA ILE A 83 -6.95 -11.43 15.63
C ILE A 83 -6.28 -12.80 15.70
N ALA A 84 -5.40 -13.14 14.77
CA ALA A 84 -4.67 -14.40 14.76
C ALA A 84 -3.79 -14.57 16.01
N ALA A 85 -3.14 -13.51 16.47
CA ALA A 85 -2.31 -13.53 17.68
C ALA A 85 -3.17 -13.72 18.95
N ILE A 86 -4.35 -13.09 19.04
CA ILE A 86 -5.28 -13.28 20.16
C ILE A 86 -5.76 -14.74 20.19
N VAL A 87 -6.20 -15.28 19.06
CA VAL A 87 -6.63 -16.68 18.96
C VAL A 87 -5.50 -17.62 19.34
N SER A 88 -4.28 -17.39 18.81
CA SER A 88 -3.10 -18.19 19.15
C SER A 88 -2.76 -18.10 20.64
N GLY A 89 -2.91 -16.92 21.26
CA GLY A 89 -2.70 -16.72 22.69
C GLY A 89 -3.68 -17.55 23.55
N ILE A 90 -4.95 -17.61 23.14
CA ILE A 90 -5.94 -18.46 23.80
C ILE A 90 -5.58 -19.95 23.65
N LEU A 91 -5.12 -20.35 22.47
CA LEU A 91 -4.71 -21.73 22.18
C LEU A 91 -3.38 -22.13 22.86
N VAL A 92 -2.63 -21.21 23.45
CA VAL A 92 -1.43 -21.54 24.26
C VAL A 92 -1.76 -22.51 25.38
N VAL A 93 -2.94 -22.35 26.00
CA VAL A 93 -3.44 -23.26 27.05
C VAL A 93 -3.53 -24.72 26.56
N LEU A 94 -3.75 -24.92 25.26
CA LEU A 94 -3.82 -26.24 24.63
C LEU A 94 -2.48 -26.69 24.02
N LEU A 95 -1.35 -26.04 24.37
CA LEU A 95 0.00 -26.26 23.82
C LEU A 95 0.14 -25.98 22.31
N VAL A 96 -0.92 -26.01 21.54
CA VAL A 96 -0.92 -25.70 20.10
C VAL A 96 -0.55 -24.24 19.85
N GLY A 97 -1.05 -23.33 20.69
CA GLY A 97 -0.75 -21.90 20.58
C GLY A 97 0.72 -21.57 20.82
N LEU A 98 1.45 -22.38 21.57
CA LEU A 98 2.89 -22.17 21.82
C LEU A 98 3.72 -22.24 20.52
N LEU A 99 3.29 -23.09 19.57
CA LEU A 99 3.91 -23.17 18.24
C LEU A 99 3.30 -22.17 17.25
N LEU A 100 1.99 -21.93 17.35
CA LEU A 100 1.27 -21.07 16.42
C LEU A 100 1.60 -19.59 16.61
N LEU A 101 1.75 -19.11 17.85
CA LEU A 101 2.04 -17.70 18.14
C LEU A 101 3.37 -17.23 17.50
N PRO A 102 4.52 -17.89 17.69
CA PRO A 102 5.76 -17.48 17.03
C PRO A 102 5.67 -17.58 15.50
N ALA A 103 4.93 -18.55 14.95
CA ALA A 103 4.71 -18.66 13.52
C ALA A 103 3.93 -17.45 12.95
N VAL A 104 2.88 -17.00 13.63
CA VAL A 104 2.11 -15.80 13.26
C VAL A 104 2.99 -14.55 13.33
N ILE A 105 3.79 -14.41 14.39
CA ILE A 105 4.70 -13.26 14.56
C ILE A 105 5.75 -13.25 13.44
N LEU A 106 6.38 -14.39 13.17
CA LEU A 106 7.39 -14.50 12.09
C LEU A 106 6.77 -14.16 10.73
N PHE A 107 5.59 -14.69 10.43
CA PHE A 107 4.85 -14.36 9.22
C PHE A 107 4.57 -12.86 9.12
N ALA A 108 4.11 -12.23 10.19
CA ALA A 108 3.83 -10.80 10.22
C ALA A 108 5.09 -9.96 9.94
N VAL A 109 6.22 -10.31 10.55
CA VAL A 109 7.50 -9.61 10.34
C VAL A 109 7.95 -9.72 8.89
N VAL A 110 7.99 -10.93 8.33
CA VAL A 110 8.43 -11.16 6.94
C VAL A 110 7.55 -10.41 5.96
N MET A 111 6.22 -10.52 6.11
CA MET A 111 5.29 -9.87 5.19
C MET A 111 5.32 -8.35 5.29
N SER A 112 5.53 -7.79 6.48
CA SER A 112 5.70 -6.34 6.66
C SER A 112 6.98 -5.81 5.99
N ILE A 113 8.07 -6.55 6.05
CA ILE A 113 9.32 -6.18 5.37
C ILE A 113 9.13 -6.23 3.85
N VAL A 114 8.52 -7.29 3.33
CA VAL A 114 8.24 -7.41 1.89
C VAL A 114 7.35 -6.25 1.39
N ALA A 115 6.32 -5.92 2.15
CA ALA A 115 5.43 -4.81 1.83
C ALA A 115 6.15 -3.45 1.88
N ALA A 116 7.02 -3.23 2.88
CA ALA A 116 7.82 -2.01 2.98
C ALA A 116 8.79 -1.86 1.78
N VAL A 117 9.42 -2.95 1.35
CA VAL A 117 10.28 -2.97 0.15
C VAL A 117 9.47 -2.66 -1.12
N ALA A 118 8.29 -3.27 -1.28
CA ALA A 118 7.41 -2.99 -2.41
C ALA A 118 6.97 -1.51 -2.44
N ALA A 119 6.61 -0.95 -1.28
CA ALA A 119 6.27 0.46 -1.16
C ALA A 119 7.46 1.38 -1.50
N GLY A 120 8.68 1.03 -1.06
CA GLY A 120 9.91 1.72 -1.41
C GLY A 120 10.18 1.74 -2.92
N ASN A 121 9.86 0.64 -3.61
CA ASN A 121 9.95 0.50 -5.06
C ASN A 121 8.73 1.07 -5.82
N ARG A 122 7.80 1.73 -5.14
CA ARG A 122 6.55 2.27 -5.67
C ARG A 122 5.67 1.25 -6.38
N GLN A 123 5.74 -0.01 -5.93
CA GLN A 123 4.91 -1.10 -6.44
C GLN A 123 3.68 -1.29 -5.56
N PRO A 124 2.48 -1.51 -6.14
CA PRO A 124 1.30 -1.87 -5.37
C PRO A 124 1.53 -3.23 -4.71
N TYR A 125 1.28 -3.32 -3.43
CA TYR A 125 1.41 -4.57 -2.69
C TYR A 125 0.08 -4.96 -2.03
N ARG A 126 -0.25 -6.24 -2.10
CA ARG A 126 -1.42 -6.83 -1.47
C ARG A 126 -0.98 -7.99 -0.59
N TYR A 127 -1.34 -7.92 0.66
CA TYR A 127 -1.06 -9.01 1.58
C TYR A 127 -1.91 -10.25 1.23
N PRO A 128 -1.31 -11.44 1.15
CA PRO A 128 -2.06 -12.68 1.08
C PRO A 128 -2.75 -12.96 2.43
N LEU A 129 -3.84 -13.70 2.41
CA LEU A 129 -4.56 -14.16 3.60
C LEU A 129 -5.06 -13.03 4.54
N THR A 130 -5.35 -11.86 3.98
CA THR A 130 -5.81 -10.71 4.76
C THR A 130 -7.29 -10.44 4.53
N PHE A 131 -8.05 -10.32 5.61
CA PHE A 131 -9.43 -9.84 5.55
C PHE A 131 -9.43 -8.32 5.35
N ARG A 132 -10.23 -7.85 4.39
CA ARG A 132 -10.31 -6.42 4.06
C ARG A 132 -11.45 -5.78 4.79
N PHE A 133 -11.11 -4.97 5.78
CA PHE A 133 -12.05 -4.17 6.54
C PHE A 133 -12.06 -2.71 6.07
N VAL A 134 -10.97 -2.26 5.44
CA VAL A 134 -10.76 -0.88 4.98
C VAL A 134 -10.37 -0.87 3.51
N SER A 135 -10.94 0.05 2.72
CA SER A 135 -10.68 0.22 1.29
C SER A 135 -10.39 1.69 0.93
#